data_cdb6f729a058b9ee11c9493ffa5f2ea7
#
_entry.id   cdb6f729a058b9ee11c9493ffa5f2ea7
#
_cell.length_a   1.000
_cell.length_b   1.000
_cell.length_c   1.000
_cell.angle_alpha   90.00
_cell.angle_beta   90.00
_cell.angle_gamma   90.00
#
_symmetry.space_group_name_H-M   'P 1'
#
loop_
_entity.id
_entity.type
_entity.pdbx_description
1 polymer ?
#
loop_
_entity_poly.entity_id
_entity_poly.type
_entity_poly.pdbx_seq_one_letter_code
_entity_poly.pdbx_strand_id
1 'polypeptide(L)'
;MSRLEFKPFGDVRADDFLPLVNDETVRKHLIDHPPFDAASVRAWMDDKIRIDMLPGCRVRALVIDGALVGWCGIQPDGEGVEIAIVIAKAGWGAGLAIFKEMMGWARSMGHREVLFHLLDTRPVYRVLARRSTRVKKTTLSGRGFTTYYLSVENGLRTNGGQLALCQCLECRPFILSS
;
A
#
# COMPACT_ATOMS: atom_id res chain seq x y z
N MET A 1 -12.74 15.25 13.97
CA MET A 1 -12.54 14.22 12.93
C MET A 1 -11.11 14.35 12.41
N SER A 2 -10.31 13.28 12.46
CA SER A 2 -8.94 13.30 11.94
C SER A 2 -8.97 13.51 10.42
N ARG A 3 -8.13 14.43 9.92
CA ARG A 3 -8.06 14.79 8.51
C ARG A 3 -6.99 13.94 7.83
N LEU A 4 -7.41 12.98 7.01
CA LEU A 4 -6.53 12.20 6.14
C LEU A 4 -6.26 12.97 4.84
N GLU A 5 -4.97 13.14 4.51
CA GLU A 5 -4.52 13.80 3.29
C GLU A 5 -3.60 12.86 2.49
N PHE A 6 -3.71 12.93 1.17
CA PHE A 6 -2.88 12.18 0.20
C PHE A 6 -1.98 13.18 -0.52
N LYS A 7 -0.72 13.27 -0.10
CA LYS A 7 0.24 14.24 -0.64
C LYS A 7 1.15 13.60 -1.69
N PRO A 8 1.50 14.29 -2.79
CA PRO A 8 2.60 13.88 -3.64
C PRO A 8 3.88 13.67 -2.82
N PHE A 9 4.70 12.71 -3.21
CA PHE A 9 5.97 12.45 -2.50
C PHE A 9 6.91 13.67 -2.54
N GLY A 10 6.88 14.45 -3.62
CA GLY A 10 7.67 15.69 -3.73
C GLY A 10 7.30 16.79 -2.73
N ASP A 11 6.12 16.70 -2.11
CA ASP A 11 5.65 17.67 -1.10
C ASP A 11 6.02 17.25 0.33
N VAL A 12 6.75 16.14 0.50
CA VAL A 12 7.15 15.60 1.81
C VAL A 12 8.67 15.48 1.85
N ARG A 13 9.26 15.83 2.98
CA ARG A 13 10.71 15.74 3.17
C ARG A 13 11.16 14.29 3.34
N ALA A 14 12.30 13.95 2.76
CA ALA A 14 12.90 12.63 2.92
C ALA A 14 13.22 12.30 4.40
N ASP A 15 13.62 13.33 5.17
CA ASP A 15 13.93 13.18 6.59
C ASP A 15 12.69 12.77 7.42
N ASP A 16 11.48 13.11 6.96
CA ASP A 16 10.23 12.70 7.62
C ASP A 16 9.87 11.24 7.30
N PHE A 17 10.27 10.74 6.13
CA PHE A 17 10.08 9.32 5.78
C PHE A 17 11.08 8.40 6.49
N LEU A 18 12.30 8.86 6.75
CA LEU A 18 13.38 8.03 7.27
C LEU A 18 13.01 7.26 8.57
N PRO A 19 12.44 7.90 9.60
CA PRO A 19 12.01 7.17 10.79
C PRO A 19 10.85 6.21 10.52
N LEU A 20 9.94 6.54 9.59
CA LEU A 20 8.78 5.71 9.25
C LEU A 20 9.21 4.42 8.55
N VAL A 21 10.08 4.50 7.54
CA VAL A 21 10.52 3.31 6.78
C VAL A 21 11.49 2.44 7.58
N ASN A 22 12.10 2.97 8.64
CA ASN A 22 12.96 2.23 9.57
C ASN A 22 12.24 1.75 10.82
N ASP A 23 10.96 2.11 11.03
CA ASP A 23 10.18 1.62 12.17
C ASP A 23 10.08 0.10 12.12
N GLU A 24 10.43 -0.58 13.22
CA GLU A 24 10.42 -2.04 13.30
C GLU A 24 9.02 -2.62 13.05
N THR A 25 7.97 -1.93 13.51
CA THR A 25 6.58 -2.36 13.31
C THR A 25 6.16 -2.28 11.86
N VAL A 26 6.77 -1.38 11.09
CA VAL A 26 6.62 -1.27 9.64
C VAL A 26 7.47 -2.33 8.94
N ARG A 27 8.77 -2.41 9.28
CA ARG A 27 9.76 -3.26 8.60
C ARG A 27 9.44 -4.76 8.69
N LYS A 28 8.98 -5.25 9.84
CA LYS A 28 8.67 -6.69 10.02
C LYS A 28 7.65 -7.25 9.01
N HIS A 29 6.90 -6.37 8.37
CA HIS A 29 5.89 -6.71 7.38
C HIS A 29 6.31 -6.36 5.94
N LEU A 30 7.52 -5.88 5.77
CA LEU A 30 8.13 -5.58 4.47
C LEU A 30 9.07 -6.70 4.05
N ILE A 31 9.51 -6.69 2.79
CA ILE A 31 10.64 -7.51 2.35
C ILE A 31 11.88 -7.06 3.12
N ASP A 32 12.74 -8.01 3.51
CA ASP A 32 13.97 -7.70 4.20
C ASP A 32 14.85 -6.81 3.32
N HIS A 33 15.19 -5.65 3.83
CA HIS A 33 16.13 -4.71 3.24
C HIS A 33 16.99 -4.11 4.36
N PRO A 34 18.22 -3.66 4.08
CA PRO A 34 19.00 -2.89 5.04
C PRO A 34 18.22 -1.67 5.54
N PRO A 35 18.50 -1.17 6.76
CA PRO A 35 17.94 0.11 7.19
C PRO A 35 18.24 1.21 6.18
N PHE A 36 17.26 2.07 5.93
CA PHE A 36 17.47 3.25 5.11
C PHE A 36 18.38 4.26 5.84
N ASP A 37 19.26 4.86 5.09
CA ASP A 37 19.96 6.08 5.44
C ASP A 37 19.39 7.28 4.64
N ALA A 38 19.95 8.46 4.86
CA ALA A 38 19.49 9.68 4.19
C ALA A 38 19.63 9.62 2.64
N ALA A 39 20.61 8.88 2.13
CA ALA A 39 20.82 8.75 0.68
C ALA A 39 19.83 7.75 0.08
N SER A 40 19.71 6.57 0.67
CA SER A 40 18.83 5.50 0.19
C SER A 40 17.34 5.85 0.32
N VAL A 41 16.92 6.59 1.35
CA VAL A 41 15.53 7.06 1.44
C VAL A 41 15.19 8.07 0.35
N ARG A 42 16.13 8.96 -0.02
CA ARG A 42 15.94 9.90 -1.15
C ARG A 42 15.84 9.16 -2.47
N ALA A 43 16.76 8.23 -2.75
CA ALA A 43 16.73 7.43 -3.96
C ALA A 43 15.40 6.65 -4.08
N TRP A 44 14.92 6.11 -2.97
CA TRP A 44 13.63 5.45 -2.93
C TRP A 44 12.47 6.41 -3.21
N MET A 45 12.47 7.61 -2.63
CA MET A 45 11.43 8.60 -2.90
C MET A 45 11.44 9.04 -4.37
N ASP A 46 12.63 9.23 -4.95
CA ASP A 46 12.78 9.58 -6.37
C ASP A 46 12.20 8.49 -7.27
N ASP A 47 12.39 7.22 -6.90
CA ASP A 47 11.77 6.10 -7.60
C ASP A 47 10.23 6.14 -7.50
N LYS A 48 9.69 6.39 -6.32
CA LYS A 48 8.24 6.53 -6.12
C LYS A 48 7.65 7.73 -6.88
N ILE A 49 8.36 8.83 -6.98
CA ILE A 49 7.99 9.99 -7.80
C ILE A 49 7.97 9.61 -9.29
N ARG A 50 8.96 8.83 -9.77
CA ARG A 50 8.96 8.34 -11.15
C ARG A 50 7.78 7.41 -11.43
N ILE A 51 7.47 6.50 -10.51
CA ILE A 51 6.31 5.61 -10.63
C ILE A 51 5.00 6.43 -10.69
N ASP A 52 4.87 7.48 -9.89
CA ASP A 52 3.68 8.35 -9.87
C ASP A 52 3.42 9.03 -11.24
N MET A 53 4.46 9.19 -12.06
CA MET A 53 4.36 9.78 -13.39
C MET A 53 4.00 8.75 -14.48
N LEU A 54 4.02 7.46 -14.19
CA LEU A 54 3.67 6.43 -15.16
C LEU A 54 2.15 6.40 -15.40
N PRO A 55 1.71 6.16 -16.65
CA PRO A 55 0.29 5.99 -16.95
C PRO A 55 -0.34 4.88 -16.10
N GLY A 56 -1.49 5.15 -15.49
CA GLY A 56 -2.19 4.18 -14.65
C GLY A 56 -1.57 3.96 -13.27
N CYS A 57 -0.58 4.75 -12.87
CA CYS A 57 0.05 4.67 -11.56
C CYS A 57 -0.25 5.93 -10.73
N ARG A 58 -0.18 5.77 -9.42
CA ARG A 58 -0.30 6.87 -8.46
C ARG A 58 0.32 6.49 -7.13
N VAL A 59 1.21 7.33 -6.61
CA VAL A 59 1.85 7.13 -5.30
C VAL A 59 1.64 8.38 -4.45
N ARG A 60 1.23 8.19 -3.20
CA ARG A 60 0.95 9.30 -2.25
C ARG A 60 1.50 9.00 -0.87
N ALA A 61 2.05 10.01 -0.26
CA ALA A 61 2.30 10.05 1.18
C ALA A 61 0.97 10.23 1.92
N LEU A 62 0.83 9.55 3.04
CA LEU A 62 -0.34 9.60 3.91
C LEU A 62 -0.06 10.49 5.10
N VAL A 63 -0.82 11.56 5.23
CA VAL A 63 -0.70 12.53 6.32
C VAL A 63 -2.01 12.56 7.09
N ILE A 64 -1.96 12.44 8.40
CA ILE A 64 -3.11 12.58 9.30
C ILE A 64 -2.82 13.71 10.28
N ASP A 65 -3.69 14.72 10.28
CA ASP A 65 -3.59 15.90 11.16
C ASP A 65 -2.18 16.56 11.10
N GLY A 66 -1.60 16.61 9.90
CA GLY A 66 -0.28 17.19 9.64
C GLY A 66 0.92 16.26 9.87
N ALA A 67 0.72 15.08 10.45
CA ALA A 67 1.78 14.10 10.67
C ALA A 67 1.85 13.06 9.54
N LEU A 68 3.06 12.77 9.05
CA LEU A 68 3.30 11.68 8.10
C LEU A 68 3.09 10.34 8.83
N VAL A 69 2.16 9.52 8.32
CA VAL A 69 1.81 8.22 8.92
C VAL A 69 2.06 7.03 8.01
N GLY A 70 2.41 7.27 6.75
CA GLY A 70 2.61 6.18 5.81
C GLY A 70 2.63 6.63 4.36
N TRP A 71 2.44 5.67 3.48
CA TRP A 71 2.26 5.90 2.06
C TRP A 71 1.36 4.85 1.44
N CYS A 72 0.82 5.16 0.27
CA CYS A 72 0.08 4.20 -0.54
C CYS A 72 0.35 4.43 -2.02
N GLY A 73 0.11 3.41 -2.85
CA GLY A 73 0.31 3.55 -4.28
C GLY A 73 -0.35 2.46 -5.10
N ILE A 74 -0.72 2.84 -6.32
CA ILE A 74 -0.98 1.95 -7.44
C ILE A 74 0.28 1.98 -8.28
N GLN A 75 0.97 0.85 -8.37
CA GLN A 75 2.29 0.76 -8.99
C GLN A 75 2.40 -0.50 -9.86
N PRO A 76 3.34 -0.53 -10.84
CA PRO A 76 3.50 -1.69 -11.69
C PRO A 76 3.83 -2.93 -10.89
N ASP A 77 3.28 -4.06 -11.33
CA ASP A 77 3.63 -5.40 -10.89
C ASP A 77 3.85 -6.28 -12.12
N GLY A 78 4.58 -7.38 -11.98
CA GLY A 78 4.87 -8.29 -13.11
C GLY A 78 3.61 -8.89 -13.78
N GLU A 79 2.48 -8.94 -13.07
CA GLU A 79 1.20 -9.46 -13.58
C GLU A 79 0.16 -8.34 -13.82
N GLY A 80 0.52 -7.05 -13.62
CA GLY A 80 -0.41 -5.94 -13.80
C GLY A 80 -0.07 -4.72 -12.97
N VAL A 81 -0.99 -4.29 -12.13
CA VAL A 81 -0.76 -3.21 -11.15
C VAL A 81 -1.14 -3.68 -9.75
N GLU A 82 -0.31 -3.33 -8.79
CA GLU A 82 -0.58 -3.64 -7.39
C GLU A 82 -1.05 -2.42 -6.61
N ILE A 83 -1.85 -2.65 -5.59
CA ILE A 83 -2.11 -1.71 -4.51
C ILE A 83 -1.09 -1.97 -3.40
N ALA A 84 -0.31 -0.96 -3.05
CA ALA A 84 0.56 -0.96 -1.90
C ALA A 84 0.04 0.02 -0.84
N ILE A 85 -0.05 -0.41 0.42
CA ILE A 85 -0.42 0.43 1.56
C ILE A 85 0.53 0.13 2.70
N VAL A 86 1.23 1.15 3.18
CA VAL A 86 2.14 1.07 4.32
C VAL A 86 1.74 2.14 5.32
N ILE A 87 1.36 1.73 6.52
CA ILE A 87 0.87 2.64 7.56
C ILE A 87 1.58 2.31 8.88
N ALA A 88 2.20 3.32 9.49
CA ALA A 88 2.72 3.23 10.83
C ALA A 88 1.58 3.21 11.87
N LYS A 89 1.90 2.83 13.09
CA LYS A 89 0.92 2.69 14.19
C LYS A 89 0.05 3.94 14.40
N ALA A 90 0.61 5.13 14.19
CA ALA A 90 -0.13 6.39 14.30
C ALA A 90 -1.24 6.56 13.27
N GLY A 91 -1.20 5.83 12.16
CA GLY A 91 -2.22 5.84 11.11
C GLY A 91 -3.21 4.67 11.17
N TRP A 92 -3.12 3.80 12.19
CA TRP A 92 -4.03 2.67 12.31
C TRP A 92 -5.48 3.14 12.43
N GLY A 93 -6.37 2.43 11.75
CA GLY A 93 -7.77 2.82 11.63
C GLY A 93 -8.12 3.50 10.29
N ALA A 94 -7.16 4.14 9.60
CA ALA A 94 -7.38 4.79 8.32
C ALA A 94 -7.37 3.83 7.11
N GLY A 95 -6.89 2.60 7.28
CA GLY A 95 -6.63 1.67 6.18
C GLY A 95 -7.81 1.43 5.25
N LEU A 96 -9.04 1.32 5.78
CA LEU A 96 -10.24 1.14 4.95
C LEU A 96 -10.55 2.38 4.10
N ALA A 97 -10.39 3.58 4.66
CA ALA A 97 -10.61 4.82 3.94
C ALA A 97 -9.58 4.97 2.81
N ILE A 98 -8.30 4.66 3.10
CA ILE A 98 -7.21 4.66 2.13
C ILE A 98 -7.50 3.65 1.01
N PHE A 99 -7.86 2.43 1.35
CA PHE A 99 -8.19 1.40 0.36
C PHE A 99 -9.35 1.80 -0.56
N LYS A 100 -10.42 2.39 0.01
CA LYS A 100 -11.56 2.90 -0.78
C LYS A 100 -11.14 3.97 -1.77
N GLU A 101 -10.31 4.91 -1.32
CA GLU A 101 -9.79 5.98 -2.18
C GLU A 101 -8.96 5.41 -3.32
N MET A 102 -8.06 4.47 -3.03
CA MET A 102 -7.23 3.82 -4.04
C MET A 102 -8.06 3.03 -5.06
N MET A 103 -9.11 2.34 -4.64
CA MET A 103 -10.05 1.67 -5.57
C MET A 103 -10.77 2.69 -6.46
N GLY A 104 -11.06 3.88 -5.93
CA GLY A 104 -11.56 5.02 -6.71
C GLY A 104 -10.56 5.48 -7.77
N TRP A 105 -9.29 5.61 -7.39
CA TRP A 105 -8.20 5.95 -8.33
C TRP A 105 -8.04 4.87 -9.42
N ALA A 106 -7.98 3.60 -9.02
CA ALA A 106 -7.86 2.49 -9.97
C ALA A 106 -9.00 2.53 -11.03
N ARG A 107 -10.22 2.80 -10.58
CA ARG A 107 -11.37 2.94 -11.49
C ARG A 107 -11.22 4.15 -12.42
N SER A 108 -10.82 5.31 -11.90
CA SER A 108 -10.64 6.53 -12.70
C SER A 108 -9.53 6.40 -13.73
N MET A 109 -8.55 5.54 -13.47
CA MET A 109 -7.45 5.22 -14.39
C MET A 109 -7.78 4.10 -15.40
N GLY A 110 -8.98 3.50 -15.32
CA GLY A 110 -9.42 2.46 -16.23
C GLY A 110 -8.93 1.05 -15.90
N HIS A 111 -8.39 0.81 -14.71
CA HIS A 111 -8.03 -0.54 -14.30
C HIS A 111 -9.29 -1.39 -14.07
N ARG A 112 -9.26 -2.62 -14.52
CA ARG A 112 -10.33 -3.60 -14.28
C ARG A 112 -10.04 -4.49 -13.07
N GLU A 113 -8.78 -4.74 -12.82
CA GLU A 113 -8.28 -5.58 -11.72
C GLU A 113 -7.02 -4.95 -11.13
N VAL A 114 -6.85 -5.10 -9.83
CA VAL A 114 -5.64 -4.73 -9.11
C VAL A 114 -5.19 -5.88 -8.22
N LEU A 115 -3.89 -6.01 -8.04
CA LEU A 115 -3.29 -7.02 -7.17
C LEU A 115 -3.10 -6.47 -5.77
N PHE A 116 -3.33 -7.30 -4.76
CA PHE A 116 -3.02 -6.97 -3.38
C PHE A 116 -2.31 -8.15 -2.73
N HIS A 117 -1.07 -7.99 -2.42
CA HIS A 117 -0.24 -9.05 -1.88
C HIS A 117 -0.12 -8.92 -0.36
N LEU A 118 -0.30 -9.95 0.39
CA LEU A 118 -0.11 -10.01 1.84
C LEU A 118 0.86 -11.11 2.23
N LEU A 119 1.77 -10.81 3.14
CA LEU A 119 2.66 -11.82 3.70
C LEU A 119 1.88 -12.98 4.31
N ASP A 120 2.35 -14.20 4.11
CA ASP A 120 1.73 -15.42 4.65
C ASP A 120 1.77 -15.50 6.18
N THR A 121 2.60 -14.68 6.82
CA THR A 121 2.60 -14.50 8.28
C THR A 121 1.36 -13.78 8.80
N ARG A 122 0.54 -13.21 7.91
CA ARG A 122 -0.72 -12.56 8.27
C ARG A 122 -1.90 -13.51 8.20
N PRO A 123 -2.93 -13.30 9.04
CA PRO A 123 -4.15 -14.10 8.95
C PRO A 123 -4.82 -13.92 7.59
N VAL A 124 -5.50 -14.96 7.13
CA VAL A 124 -6.29 -14.90 5.89
C VAL A 124 -7.47 -13.94 6.06
N TYR A 125 -7.52 -12.91 5.24
CA TYR A 125 -8.60 -11.94 5.27
C TYR A 125 -9.79 -12.43 4.44
N ARG A 126 -10.77 -13.02 5.11
CA ARG A 126 -11.98 -13.56 4.47
C ARG A 126 -12.69 -12.55 3.57
N VAL A 127 -12.62 -11.27 3.93
CA VAL A 127 -13.25 -10.19 3.14
C VAL A 127 -12.52 -9.96 1.83
N LEU A 128 -11.19 -9.95 1.84
CA LEU A 128 -10.40 -9.86 0.62
C LEU A 128 -10.62 -11.10 -0.26
N ALA A 129 -10.58 -12.30 0.35
CA ALA A 129 -10.83 -13.54 -0.37
C ALA A 129 -12.21 -13.58 -1.04
N ARG A 130 -13.27 -13.10 -0.36
CA ARG A 130 -14.64 -13.05 -0.93
C ARG A 130 -14.81 -12.02 -2.05
N ARG A 131 -13.94 -11.01 -2.12
CA ARG A 131 -13.98 -9.94 -3.14
C ARG A 131 -13.00 -10.16 -4.27
N SER A 132 -12.14 -11.15 -4.12
CA SER A 132 -11.17 -11.50 -5.14
C SER A 132 -11.81 -12.34 -6.23
N THR A 133 -11.45 -12.02 -7.46
CA THR A 133 -11.75 -12.87 -8.63
C THR A 133 -10.90 -14.14 -8.58
N ARG A 134 -9.71 -14.03 -7.98
CA ARG A 134 -8.71 -15.08 -7.86
C ARG A 134 -7.82 -14.83 -6.63
N VAL A 135 -7.36 -15.88 -6.00
CA VAL A 135 -6.36 -15.84 -4.92
C VAL A 135 -5.24 -16.82 -5.27
N LYS A 136 -4.00 -16.39 -5.13
CA LYS A 136 -2.83 -17.17 -5.52
C LYS A 136 -1.77 -17.07 -4.42
N LYS A 137 -1.05 -18.15 -4.16
CA LYS A 137 0.18 -18.14 -3.38
C LYS A 137 1.33 -17.75 -4.29
N THR A 138 2.12 -16.79 -3.86
CA THR A 138 3.29 -16.30 -4.60
C THR A 138 4.51 -16.23 -3.68
N THR A 139 5.69 -16.31 -4.26
CA THR A 139 6.93 -16.10 -3.53
C THR A 139 7.62 -14.87 -4.12
N LEU A 140 7.88 -13.88 -3.27
CA LEU A 140 8.58 -12.66 -3.66
C LEU A 140 9.79 -12.50 -2.75
N SER A 141 10.98 -12.38 -3.34
CA SER A 141 12.25 -12.25 -2.60
C SER A 141 12.42 -13.32 -1.49
N GLY A 142 12.08 -14.59 -1.78
CA GLY A 142 12.20 -15.71 -0.85
C GLY A 142 11.13 -15.77 0.26
N ARG A 143 10.15 -14.85 0.29
CA ARG A 143 9.06 -14.85 1.28
C ARG A 143 7.73 -15.21 0.62
N GLY A 144 6.90 -15.98 1.32
CA GLY A 144 5.59 -16.38 0.86
C GLY A 144 4.55 -15.26 1.03
N PHE A 145 3.75 -15.07 -0.01
CA PHE A 145 2.64 -14.11 -0.04
C PHE A 145 1.36 -14.76 -0.53
N THR A 146 0.25 -14.25 -0.03
CA THR A 146 -1.07 -14.47 -0.62
C THR A 146 -1.42 -13.27 -1.48
N THR A 147 -1.58 -13.48 -2.78
CA THR A 147 -1.96 -12.45 -3.75
C THR A 147 -3.46 -12.53 -4.01
N TYR A 148 -4.13 -11.42 -3.79
CA TYR A 148 -5.55 -11.23 -4.03
C TYR A 148 -5.73 -10.40 -5.30
N TYR A 149 -6.49 -10.91 -6.26
CA TYR A 149 -6.85 -10.21 -7.49
C TYR A 149 -8.23 -9.59 -7.29
N LEU A 150 -8.28 -8.28 -7.17
CA LEU A 150 -9.48 -7.54 -6.81
C LEU A 150 -10.09 -6.88 -8.03
N SER A 151 -11.34 -7.19 -8.34
CA SER A 151 -12.09 -6.47 -9.37
C SER A 151 -12.35 -5.03 -8.93
N VAL A 152 -12.03 -4.07 -9.79
CA VAL A 152 -12.25 -2.64 -9.57
C VAL A 152 -13.73 -2.27 -9.76
N GLU A 153 -14.46 -3.00 -10.62
CA GLU A 153 -15.88 -2.73 -10.91
C GLU A 153 -16.80 -3.09 -9.75
N ASN A 154 -16.46 -4.14 -8.99
CA ASN A 154 -17.19 -4.55 -7.80
C ASN A 154 -16.88 -3.65 -6.60
N GLY A 155 -17.10 -2.35 -6.76
CA GLY A 155 -16.94 -1.36 -5.70
C GLY A 155 -17.62 -1.82 -4.41
N LEU A 156 -17.07 -1.39 -3.26
CA LEU A 156 -17.58 -1.64 -1.91
C LEU A 156 -19.09 -1.36 -1.80
N ARG A 157 -19.95 -2.32 -2.18
CA ARG A 157 -21.32 -2.31 -1.68
C ARG A 157 -21.24 -2.60 -0.19
N THR A 158 -21.36 -1.55 0.59
CA THR A 158 -21.45 -1.61 2.05
C THR A 158 -22.81 -2.19 2.42
N ASN A 159 -22.92 -3.52 2.46
CA ASN A 159 -23.94 -4.11 3.31
C ASN A 159 -23.37 -4.08 4.73
N GLY A 160 -23.98 -3.25 5.57
CA GLY A 160 -23.83 -2.94 6.98
C GLY A 160 -23.09 -3.89 7.94
N GLY A 161 -21.89 -4.30 7.61
CA GLY A 161 -20.98 -5.03 8.48
C GLY A 161 -19.78 -4.14 8.77
N GLN A 162 -19.67 -3.65 9.99
CA GLN A 162 -18.50 -2.92 10.49
C GLN A 162 -17.30 -3.86 10.45
N LEU A 163 -16.50 -3.70 9.40
CA LEU A 163 -15.42 -4.62 9.09
C LEU A 163 -14.16 -4.22 9.85
N ALA A 164 -13.68 -5.15 10.64
CA ALA A 164 -12.32 -5.20 11.20
C ALA A 164 -11.22 -5.23 10.11
N LEU A 165 -11.34 -4.38 9.09
CA LEU A 165 -10.29 -4.13 8.09
C LEU A 165 -9.20 -3.21 8.63
N CYS A 166 -9.46 -2.58 9.78
CA CYS A 166 -8.56 -1.58 10.36
C CYS A 166 -7.20 -2.12 10.82
N GLN A 167 -7.09 -3.42 11.11
CA GLN A 167 -5.81 -4.02 11.51
C GLN A 167 -5.10 -4.73 10.35
N CYS A 168 -5.66 -4.69 9.16
CA CYS A 168 -5.32 -5.61 8.09
C CYS A 168 -4.54 -5.00 6.92
N LEU A 169 -4.52 -3.68 6.80
CA LEU A 169 -3.89 -2.99 5.66
C LEU A 169 -2.47 -2.51 6.00
N GLU A 170 -1.84 -3.16 6.95
CA GLU A 170 -0.48 -2.84 7.34
C GLU A 170 0.51 -3.60 6.49
N CYS A 171 1.21 -2.85 5.69
CA CYS A 171 2.52 -3.14 5.13
C CYS A 171 2.62 -4.05 3.91
N ARG A 172 3.13 -3.46 2.87
CA ARG A 172 3.74 -4.19 1.80
C ARG A 172 5.07 -3.65 1.30
N PRO A 173 5.84 -4.63 0.80
CA PRO A 173 7.23 -4.38 0.55
C PRO A 173 7.49 -3.75 -0.81
N PHE A 174 8.60 -3.07 -0.80
CA PHE A 174 9.42 -2.74 -1.92
C PHE A 174 9.79 -3.92 -2.79
N ILE A 175 9.51 -3.86 -4.06
CA ILE A 175 10.35 -4.52 -5.05
C ILE A 175 11.28 -3.42 -5.55
N LEU A 176 12.53 -3.45 -5.11
CA LEU A 176 13.62 -2.83 -5.84
C LEU A 176 13.79 -3.70 -7.08
N SER A 177 13.28 -3.22 -8.20
CA SER A 177 13.72 -3.75 -9.49
C SER A 177 15.19 -3.39 -9.66
N SER A 178 16.05 -4.41 -9.73
CA SER A 178 17.43 -4.29 -10.15
C SER A 178 17.50 -3.75 -11.58
#